data_376ed153f48684bf76617bc777957678
#
_entry.id   376ed153f48684bf76617bc777957678
#
_cell.length_a   1.000
_cell.length_b   1.000
_cell.length_c   1.000
_cell.angle_alpha   90.00
_cell.angle_beta   90.00
_cell.angle_gamma   90.00
#
_symmetry.space_group_name_H-M   'P 1'
#
loop_
_entity.id
_entity.type
_entity.pdbx_description
1 polymer ?
#
loop_
_entity_poly.entity_id
_entity_poly.type
_entity_poly.pdbx_seq_one_letter_code
_entity_poly.pdbx_strand_id
1 'polypeptide(L)'
;AEIKLYELMQFIDIHLGSARIPCIYLTRRESETGKQVYDIESCGYAILSDLKLVGYLDKDISRGVSLITNDIESSVIVVKDMTDQDVSLEIIRANTKVIPFFNGDNLERVLLKTKVISHLGEIQSLAEYTNENSISYMEIQQSEILKNEMQSALEKILELKADCLDICDRIRLKRPLKWHKIEDQWAEIFPNIKFDIQVESKIRRTYELREPSSYKWKE
;
A
#
# COMPACT_ATOMS: atom_id res chain seq x y z
N ALA A 1 -9.91 -1.30 -6.77
CA ALA A 1 -10.87 -0.88 -5.73
C ALA A 1 -12.11 -0.31 -6.41
N GLU A 2 -13.29 -0.64 -5.90
CA GLU A 2 -14.57 -0.07 -6.31
C GLU A 2 -15.00 0.94 -5.22
N ILE A 3 -15.46 2.12 -5.63
CA ILE A 3 -16.01 3.11 -4.71
C ILE A 3 -17.42 3.49 -5.14
N LYS A 4 -18.39 3.42 -4.25
CA LYS A 4 -19.76 3.84 -4.51
C LYS A 4 -19.92 5.34 -4.27
N LEU A 5 -20.85 5.97 -4.96
CA LEU A 5 -21.04 7.42 -4.88
C LEU A 5 -21.28 7.90 -3.43
N TYR A 6 -22.08 7.18 -2.66
CA TYR A 6 -22.36 7.55 -1.27
C TYR A 6 -21.10 7.41 -0.37
N GLU A 7 -20.25 6.40 -0.62
CA GLU A 7 -18.97 6.22 0.08
C GLU A 7 -18.01 7.36 -0.24
N LEU A 8 -17.98 7.79 -1.52
CA LEU A 8 -17.18 8.95 -1.93
C LEU A 8 -17.65 10.23 -1.22
N MET A 9 -18.97 10.46 -1.13
CA MET A 9 -19.51 11.64 -0.43
C MET A 9 -19.16 11.62 1.06
N GLN A 10 -19.33 10.48 1.74
CA GLN A 10 -18.91 10.32 3.13
C GLN A 10 -17.41 10.53 3.31
N PHE A 11 -16.60 10.01 2.37
CA PHE A 11 -15.15 10.16 2.40
C PHE A 11 -14.76 11.64 2.32
N ILE A 12 -15.36 12.40 1.41
CA ILE A 12 -15.12 13.84 1.24
C ILE A 12 -15.47 14.61 2.53
N ASP A 13 -16.60 14.29 3.15
CA ASP A 13 -17.03 14.95 4.40
C ASP A 13 -16.07 14.66 5.56
N ILE A 14 -15.60 13.42 5.68
CA ILE A 14 -14.68 13.00 6.74
C ILE A 14 -13.29 13.62 6.55
N HIS A 15 -12.83 13.71 5.30
CA HIS A 15 -11.47 14.14 4.95
C HIS A 15 -11.37 15.60 4.50
N LEU A 16 -12.27 16.45 5.00
CA LEU A 16 -12.22 17.90 4.81
C LEU A 16 -12.11 18.30 3.33
N GLY A 17 -12.90 17.68 2.47
CA GLY A 17 -12.95 17.98 1.05
C GLY A 17 -11.95 17.24 0.19
N SER A 18 -11.10 16.39 0.77
CA SER A 18 -10.11 15.59 0.03
C SER A 18 -10.64 14.19 -0.28
N ALA A 19 -10.31 13.66 -1.44
CA ALA A 19 -10.66 12.29 -1.83
C ALA A 19 -9.69 11.70 -2.85
N ARG A 20 -9.63 10.35 -2.89
CA ARG A 20 -9.01 9.59 -3.97
C ARG A 20 -10.06 8.79 -4.72
N ILE A 21 -10.02 8.87 -6.05
CA ILE A 21 -10.95 8.15 -6.92
C ILE A 21 -10.13 7.23 -7.82
N PRO A 22 -10.40 5.91 -7.85
CA PRO A 22 -9.73 5.00 -8.76
C PRO A 22 -9.90 5.43 -10.21
N CYS A 23 -8.80 5.43 -10.96
CA CYS A 23 -8.77 5.76 -12.37
C CYS A 23 -8.60 4.51 -13.22
N ILE A 24 -9.32 4.46 -14.34
CA ILE A 24 -9.18 3.44 -15.36
C ILE A 24 -9.08 4.09 -16.73
N TYR A 25 -8.39 3.45 -17.66
CA TYR A 25 -8.37 3.84 -19.05
C TYR A 25 -8.54 2.62 -19.97
N LEU A 26 -9.02 2.87 -21.18
CA LEU A 26 -9.15 1.86 -22.21
C LEU A 26 -7.84 1.76 -22.98
N THR A 27 -7.24 0.59 -23.00
CA THR A 27 -6.11 0.26 -23.86
C THR A 27 -6.57 -0.53 -25.08
N ARG A 28 -5.83 -0.38 -26.18
CA ARG A 28 -6.02 -1.23 -27.36
C ARG A 28 -4.90 -2.26 -27.38
N ARG A 29 -5.27 -3.51 -27.43
CA ARG A 29 -4.33 -4.63 -27.65
C ARG A 29 -4.69 -5.34 -28.93
N GLU A 30 -3.69 -5.85 -29.63
CA GLU A 30 -3.89 -6.77 -30.73
C GLU A 30 -3.94 -8.18 -30.17
N SER A 31 -5.03 -8.91 -30.44
CA SER A 31 -5.15 -10.31 -30.04
C SER A 31 -4.24 -11.19 -30.90
N GLU A 32 -3.94 -12.40 -30.44
CA GLU A 32 -3.17 -13.40 -31.20
C GLU A 32 -3.75 -13.69 -32.58
N THR A 33 -5.03 -13.36 -32.81
CA THR A 33 -5.74 -13.52 -34.09
C THR A 33 -5.74 -12.24 -34.95
N GLY A 34 -4.95 -11.21 -34.59
CA GLY A 34 -4.86 -9.94 -35.34
C GLY A 34 -6.08 -9.01 -35.18
N LYS A 35 -7.01 -9.31 -34.27
CA LYS A 35 -8.16 -8.44 -33.98
C LYS A 35 -7.81 -7.42 -32.91
N GLN A 36 -8.22 -6.17 -33.12
CA GLN A 36 -8.13 -5.16 -32.07
C GLN A 36 -9.13 -5.47 -30.95
N VAL A 37 -8.61 -5.62 -29.73
CA VAL A 37 -9.40 -5.85 -28.51
C VAL A 37 -9.18 -4.65 -27.59
N TYR A 38 -10.26 -4.19 -26.94
CA TYR A 38 -10.16 -3.18 -25.91
C TYR A 38 -9.99 -3.87 -24.55
N ASP A 39 -9.06 -3.37 -23.76
CA ASP A 39 -8.81 -3.81 -22.40
C ASP A 39 -8.94 -2.62 -21.45
N ILE A 40 -9.22 -2.91 -20.18
CA ILE A 40 -9.35 -1.88 -19.13
C ILE A 40 -8.14 -2.02 -18.21
N GLU A 41 -7.38 -0.93 -18.08
CA GLU A 41 -6.24 -0.89 -17.17
C GLU A 41 -6.47 0.16 -16.06
N SER A 42 -6.00 -0.16 -14.86
CA SER A 42 -5.94 0.81 -13.77
C SER A 42 -4.78 1.77 -13.99
N CYS A 43 -5.04 3.07 -13.87
CA CYS A 43 -4.02 4.12 -13.94
C CYS A 43 -3.64 4.69 -12.58
N GLY A 44 -4.21 4.17 -11.49
CA GLY A 44 -3.97 4.66 -10.15
C GLY A 44 -5.15 5.44 -9.59
N TYR A 45 -4.92 6.64 -9.08
CA TYR A 45 -5.96 7.47 -8.45
C TYR A 45 -5.97 8.89 -8.98
N ALA A 46 -7.16 9.45 -9.17
CA ALA A 46 -7.38 10.90 -9.25
C ALA A 46 -7.56 11.45 -7.84
N ILE A 47 -6.88 12.55 -7.53
CA ILE A 47 -6.89 13.16 -6.21
C ILE A 47 -7.70 14.45 -6.26
N LEU A 48 -8.67 14.52 -5.37
CA LEU A 48 -9.47 15.72 -5.15
C LEU A 48 -9.02 16.42 -3.87
N SER A 49 -9.05 17.76 -3.91
CA SER A 49 -8.95 18.64 -2.75
C SER A 49 -9.95 19.77 -2.96
N ASP A 50 -10.73 20.11 -1.94
CA ASP A 50 -11.85 21.07 -2.03
C ASP A 50 -12.77 20.78 -3.22
N LEU A 51 -13.10 19.52 -3.43
CA LEU A 51 -13.95 19.03 -4.54
C LEU A 51 -13.40 19.32 -5.94
N LYS A 52 -12.12 19.66 -6.06
CA LYS A 52 -11.44 19.91 -7.34
C LYS A 52 -10.36 18.86 -7.58
N LEU A 53 -10.22 18.46 -8.83
CA LEU A 53 -9.12 17.60 -9.24
C LEU A 53 -7.80 18.37 -9.11
N VAL A 54 -6.88 17.90 -8.25
CA VAL A 54 -5.57 18.53 -8.02
C VAL A 54 -4.42 17.72 -8.60
N GLY A 55 -4.64 16.46 -8.97
CA GLY A 55 -3.60 15.63 -9.59
C GLY A 55 -3.96 14.18 -9.72
N TYR A 56 -2.97 13.40 -10.16
CA TYR A 56 -3.09 11.95 -10.30
C TYR A 56 -1.93 11.26 -9.59
N LEU A 57 -2.21 10.09 -9.04
CA LEU A 57 -1.21 9.13 -8.60
C LEU A 57 -1.21 7.99 -9.61
N ASP A 58 -0.06 7.65 -10.13
CA ASP A 58 0.09 6.52 -11.04
C ASP A 58 0.02 5.16 -10.31
N LYS A 59 0.01 4.09 -11.08
CA LYS A 59 -0.10 2.73 -10.54
C LYS A 59 1.10 2.33 -9.66
N ASP A 60 2.29 2.88 -9.92
CA ASP A 60 3.50 2.52 -9.19
C ASP A 60 3.48 3.08 -7.76
N ILE A 61 2.83 4.23 -7.57
CA ILE A 61 2.61 4.86 -6.27
C ILE A 61 1.39 4.27 -5.54
N SER A 62 0.44 3.69 -6.28
CA SER A 62 -0.85 3.24 -5.74
C SER A 62 -0.72 2.17 -4.65
N ARG A 63 0.29 1.29 -4.70
CA ARG A 63 0.53 0.30 -3.64
C ARG A 63 0.92 0.96 -2.34
N GLY A 64 1.75 2.00 -2.38
CA GLY A 64 2.10 2.80 -1.20
C GLY A 64 0.87 3.42 -0.54
N VAL A 65 -0.06 3.97 -1.34
CA VAL A 65 -1.36 4.48 -0.87
C VAL A 65 -2.15 3.36 -0.20
N SER A 66 -2.34 2.22 -0.88
CA SER A 66 -3.11 1.09 -0.35
C SER A 66 -2.53 0.52 0.94
N LEU A 67 -1.21 0.54 1.11
CA LEU A 67 -0.55 0.17 2.37
C LEU A 67 -0.89 1.14 3.49
N ILE A 68 -0.82 2.45 3.22
CA ILE A 68 -1.10 3.49 4.22
C ILE A 68 -2.57 3.44 4.65
N THR A 69 -3.48 3.25 3.71
CA THR A 69 -4.93 3.25 3.97
C THR A 69 -5.48 1.91 4.45
N ASN A 70 -4.68 0.85 4.40
CA ASN A 70 -5.08 -0.54 4.70
C ASN A 70 -6.05 -1.15 3.67
N ASP A 71 -5.99 -0.69 2.42
CA ASP A 71 -6.87 -1.16 1.33
C ASP A 71 -6.19 -2.22 0.45
N ILE A 72 -5.10 -2.81 0.92
CA ILE A 72 -4.40 -3.85 0.17
C ILE A 72 -5.08 -5.20 0.38
N GLU A 73 -5.59 -5.79 -0.69
CA GLU A 73 -6.24 -7.11 -0.66
C GLU A 73 -5.23 -8.21 -0.98
N SER A 74 -4.56 -8.11 -2.12
CA SER A 74 -3.48 -9.00 -2.54
C SER A 74 -2.57 -8.23 -3.49
N SER A 75 -1.26 -8.43 -3.37
CA SER A 75 -0.27 -7.81 -4.24
C SER A 75 0.99 -8.66 -4.31
N VAL A 76 1.55 -8.79 -5.48
CA VAL A 76 2.83 -9.48 -5.68
C VAL A 76 3.96 -8.46 -5.67
N ILE A 77 5.01 -8.79 -4.95
CA ILE A 77 6.27 -8.03 -4.91
C ILE A 77 7.42 -8.98 -5.25
N VAL A 78 8.36 -8.49 -6.02
CA VAL A 78 9.57 -9.24 -6.36
C VAL A 78 10.71 -8.72 -5.48
N VAL A 79 11.39 -9.64 -4.82
CA VAL A 79 12.60 -9.41 -4.03
C VAL A 79 13.73 -10.26 -4.58
N LYS A 80 14.97 -9.96 -4.19
CA LYS A 80 16.13 -10.80 -4.50
C LYS A 80 16.40 -11.75 -3.35
N ASP A 81 16.77 -12.98 -3.68
CA ASP A 81 17.34 -13.90 -2.70
C ASP A 81 18.84 -13.64 -2.47
N MET A 82 19.50 -14.43 -1.63
CA MET A 82 20.92 -14.29 -1.32
C MET A 82 21.84 -14.62 -2.53
N THR A 83 21.28 -15.21 -3.60
CA THR A 83 21.99 -15.54 -4.83
C THR A 83 21.65 -14.57 -5.97
N ASP A 84 20.98 -13.46 -5.66
CA ASP A 84 20.52 -12.41 -6.60
C ASP A 84 19.44 -12.89 -7.59
N GLN A 85 18.73 -13.97 -7.27
CA GLN A 85 17.61 -14.44 -8.07
C GLN A 85 16.30 -13.80 -7.63
N ASP A 86 15.39 -13.59 -8.61
CA ASP A 86 14.09 -13.01 -8.37
C ASP A 86 13.16 -14.01 -7.65
N VAL A 87 12.58 -13.56 -6.56
CA VAL A 87 11.61 -14.30 -5.75
C VAL A 87 10.33 -13.50 -5.63
N SER A 88 9.23 -14.10 -6.04
CA SER A 88 7.91 -13.49 -5.91
C SER A 88 7.31 -13.76 -4.53
N LEU A 89 6.90 -12.70 -3.86
CA LEU A 89 6.19 -12.75 -2.59
C LEU A 89 4.77 -12.20 -2.79
N GLU A 90 3.77 -12.93 -2.36
CA GLU A 90 2.38 -12.49 -2.35
C GLU A 90 2.04 -11.88 -0.98
N ILE A 91 1.71 -10.59 -0.95
CA ILE A 91 1.23 -9.92 0.26
C ILE A 91 -0.19 -10.41 0.53
N ILE A 92 -0.36 -11.12 1.64
CA ILE A 92 -1.67 -11.66 2.07
C ILE A 92 -2.37 -10.69 3.01
N ARG A 93 -1.60 -9.96 3.80
CA ARG A 93 -2.13 -9.01 4.76
C ARG A 93 -1.14 -7.89 5.04
N ALA A 94 -1.63 -6.66 5.03
CA ALA A 94 -0.90 -5.52 5.56
C ALA A 94 -1.78 -4.76 6.56
N ASN A 95 -1.14 -4.15 7.56
CA ASN A 95 -1.83 -3.29 8.51
C ASN A 95 -0.92 -2.16 8.96
N THR A 96 -1.34 -0.93 8.65
CA THR A 96 -0.66 0.31 9.00
C THR A 96 -1.38 1.01 10.14
N LYS A 97 -0.63 1.31 11.21
CA LYS A 97 -1.09 2.11 12.35
C LYS A 97 -0.54 3.52 12.21
N VAL A 98 -1.43 4.51 12.20
CA VAL A 98 -1.07 5.94 12.28
C VAL A 98 -0.91 6.31 13.76
N ILE A 99 0.26 6.79 14.15
CA ILE A 99 0.59 7.14 15.54
C ILE A 99 1.03 8.61 15.57
N PRO A 100 0.14 9.53 15.99
CA PRO A 100 0.48 10.93 16.09
C PRO A 100 1.27 11.23 17.37
N PHE A 101 2.26 12.10 17.26
CA PHE A 101 3.03 12.64 18.38
C PHE A 101 2.78 14.15 18.49
N PHE A 102 2.40 14.58 19.68
CA PHE A 102 2.09 15.97 19.99
C PHE A 102 3.11 16.53 20.99
N ASN A 103 3.51 17.77 20.75
CA ASN A 103 4.21 18.61 21.71
C ASN A 103 3.24 19.69 22.18
N GLY A 104 2.75 19.58 23.43
CA GLY A 104 1.59 20.37 23.84
C GLY A 104 0.37 20.09 22.95
N ASP A 105 -0.16 21.11 22.32
CA ASP A 105 -1.30 20.99 21.40
C ASP A 105 -0.89 20.89 19.92
N ASN A 106 0.38 21.08 19.62
CA ASN A 106 0.91 21.05 18.27
C ASN A 106 1.24 19.60 17.83
N LEU A 107 0.80 19.20 16.65
CA LEU A 107 1.19 17.95 16.01
C LEU A 107 2.63 18.07 15.53
N GLU A 108 3.54 17.32 16.13
CA GLU A 108 4.98 17.37 15.81
C GLU A 108 5.34 16.44 14.66
N ARG A 109 4.86 15.20 14.71
CA ARG A 109 5.12 14.16 13.70
C ARG A 109 4.09 13.04 13.76
N VAL A 110 4.04 12.25 12.69
CA VAL A 110 3.21 11.06 12.58
C VAL A 110 4.09 9.86 12.23
N LEU A 111 4.00 8.78 13.00
CA LEU A 111 4.62 7.52 12.68
C LEU A 111 3.60 6.60 12.00
N LEU A 112 3.94 6.13 10.80
CA LEU A 112 3.27 5.05 10.09
C LEU A 112 3.98 3.74 10.43
N LYS A 113 3.35 2.88 11.22
CA LYS A 113 3.89 1.58 11.58
C LYS A 113 3.13 0.48 10.87
N THR A 114 3.75 -0.12 9.87
CA THR A 114 3.17 -1.13 8.98
C THR A 114 3.72 -2.51 9.32
N LYS A 115 2.81 -3.48 9.41
CA LYS A 115 3.14 -4.90 9.48
C LYS A 115 2.58 -5.60 8.27
N VAL A 116 3.43 -6.38 7.61
CA VAL A 116 3.11 -7.09 6.37
C VAL A 116 3.32 -8.59 6.60
N ILE A 117 2.39 -9.38 6.09
CA ILE A 117 2.48 -10.83 6.04
C ILE A 117 2.40 -11.23 4.58
N SER A 118 3.40 -11.95 4.11
CA SER A 118 3.47 -12.46 2.74
C SER A 118 3.64 -13.97 2.71
N HIS A 119 3.17 -14.57 1.64
CA HIS A 119 3.49 -15.95 1.29
C HIS A 119 4.56 -15.97 0.21
N LEU A 120 5.39 -16.98 0.26
CA LEU A 120 6.34 -17.28 -0.80
C LEU A 120 5.54 -17.83 -1.99
N GLY A 121 5.72 -17.23 -3.17
CA GLY A 121 5.12 -17.71 -4.42
C GLY A 121 5.73 -19.03 -4.88
N GLU A 122 5.36 -19.48 -6.08
CA GLU A 122 5.93 -20.69 -6.67
C GLU A 122 7.45 -20.55 -6.86
N ILE A 123 8.19 -21.52 -6.31
CA ILE A 123 9.65 -21.59 -6.39
C ILE A 123 10.03 -22.87 -7.08
N GLN A 124 10.94 -22.78 -8.06
CA GLN A 124 11.45 -23.94 -8.79
C GLN A 124 12.36 -24.85 -7.95
N SER A 125 12.89 -24.38 -6.80
CA SER A 125 13.76 -25.14 -5.89
C SER A 125 13.47 -24.83 -4.42
N LEU A 126 12.79 -25.74 -3.74
CA LEU A 126 12.41 -25.64 -2.32
C LEU A 126 13.59 -25.72 -1.34
N ALA A 127 14.70 -26.35 -1.74
CA ALA A 127 15.79 -26.69 -0.82
C ALA A 127 16.56 -25.48 -0.29
N GLU A 128 16.65 -24.39 -1.08
CA GLU A 128 17.44 -23.21 -0.73
C GLU A 128 16.70 -22.23 0.20
N TYR A 129 15.35 -22.25 0.21
CA TYR A 129 14.53 -21.31 0.98
C TYR A 129 14.08 -21.84 2.36
N THR A 130 14.65 -22.99 2.77
CA THR A 130 14.40 -23.55 4.12
C THR A 130 15.26 -22.88 5.19
N ASN A 131 16.28 -22.11 4.80
CA ASN A 131 17.20 -21.43 5.72
C ASN A 131 16.54 -20.15 6.28
N GLU A 132 16.52 -20.00 7.61
CA GLU A 132 16.01 -18.82 8.29
C GLU A 132 16.73 -17.52 7.88
N ASN A 133 18.01 -17.60 7.54
CA ASN A 133 18.79 -16.44 7.09
C ASN A 133 18.30 -15.93 5.73
N SER A 134 17.98 -16.81 4.78
CA SER A 134 17.46 -16.42 3.47
C SER A 134 16.08 -15.77 3.59
N ILE A 135 15.21 -16.30 4.44
CA ILE A 135 13.90 -15.69 4.69
C ILE A 135 14.06 -14.32 5.34
N SER A 136 14.90 -14.19 6.36
CA SER A 136 15.13 -12.89 7.03
C SER A 136 15.70 -11.85 6.07
N TYR A 137 16.58 -12.25 5.15
CA TYR A 137 17.12 -11.38 4.11
C TYR A 137 16.02 -10.85 3.18
N MET A 138 15.12 -11.72 2.71
CA MET A 138 13.99 -11.32 1.86
C MET A 138 12.96 -10.46 2.64
N GLU A 139 12.73 -10.73 3.94
CA GLU A 139 11.87 -9.89 4.80
C GLU A 139 12.40 -8.46 4.91
N ILE A 140 13.72 -8.31 5.05
CA ILE A 140 14.38 -6.99 5.11
C ILE A 140 14.20 -6.27 3.77
N GLN A 141 14.51 -6.91 2.64
CA GLN A 141 14.35 -6.29 1.33
C GLN A 141 12.90 -5.90 1.06
N GLN A 142 11.93 -6.79 1.35
CA GLN A 142 10.52 -6.47 1.21
C GLN A 142 10.15 -5.24 2.05
N SER A 143 10.63 -5.17 3.28
CA SER A 143 10.36 -4.03 4.17
C SER A 143 10.89 -2.71 3.60
N GLU A 144 12.10 -2.70 3.05
CA GLU A 144 12.69 -1.51 2.44
C GLU A 144 11.98 -1.09 1.14
N ILE A 145 11.61 -2.02 0.27
CA ILE A 145 10.86 -1.72 -0.95
C ILE A 145 9.51 -1.08 -0.59
N LEU A 146 8.75 -1.70 0.32
CA LEU A 146 7.44 -1.22 0.72
C LEU A 146 7.53 0.13 1.45
N LYS A 147 8.58 0.35 2.25
CA LYS A 147 8.84 1.64 2.88
C LYS A 147 9.09 2.74 1.86
N ASN A 148 9.88 2.46 0.82
CA ASN A 148 10.16 3.42 -0.26
C ASN A 148 8.89 3.75 -1.06
N GLU A 149 8.03 2.78 -1.34
CA GLU A 149 6.73 3.01 -1.99
C GLU A 149 5.80 3.87 -1.15
N MET A 150 5.72 3.60 0.16
CA MET A 150 4.95 4.44 1.08
C MET A 150 5.51 5.86 1.15
N GLN A 151 6.83 6.01 1.14
CA GLN A 151 7.49 7.31 1.14
C GLN A 151 7.14 8.10 -0.13
N SER A 152 7.25 7.48 -1.30
CA SER A 152 6.91 8.12 -2.59
C SER A 152 5.43 8.53 -2.64
N ALA A 153 4.54 7.69 -2.10
CA ALA A 153 3.12 8.00 -2.00
C ALA A 153 2.86 9.22 -1.10
N LEU A 154 3.50 9.27 0.06
CA LEU A 154 3.39 10.41 0.99
C LEU A 154 3.91 11.70 0.36
N GLU A 155 5.10 11.68 -0.23
CA GLU A 155 5.69 12.85 -0.86
C GLU A 155 4.76 13.43 -1.91
N LYS A 156 4.19 12.58 -2.77
CA LYS A 156 3.26 13.03 -3.80
C LYS A 156 1.97 13.60 -3.24
N ILE A 157 1.41 13.00 -2.21
CA ILE A 157 0.18 13.47 -1.55
C ILE A 157 0.43 14.80 -0.83
N LEU A 158 1.58 14.96 -0.17
CA LEU A 158 1.96 16.21 0.48
C LEU A 158 2.15 17.36 -0.53
N GLU A 159 2.74 17.09 -1.70
CA GLU A 159 2.81 18.06 -2.80
C GLU A 159 1.42 18.53 -3.25
N LEU A 160 0.46 17.58 -3.34
CA LEU A 160 -0.91 17.88 -3.74
C LEU A 160 -1.73 18.53 -2.61
N LYS A 161 -1.22 18.59 -1.38
CA LYS A 161 -1.85 19.16 -0.19
C LYS A 161 -3.25 18.60 0.10
N ALA A 162 -3.45 17.33 -0.21
CA ALA A 162 -4.76 16.66 -0.10
C ALA A 162 -4.65 15.44 0.83
N ASP A 163 -5.23 15.51 2.05
CA ASP A 163 -5.25 14.35 2.95
C ASP A 163 -6.28 13.32 2.50
N CYS A 164 -5.92 12.55 1.49
CA CYS A 164 -6.70 11.41 1.00
C CYS A 164 -6.17 10.06 1.54
N LEU A 165 -5.33 10.08 2.58
CA LEU A 165 -4.71 8.89 3.20
C LEU A 165 -5.32 8.50 4.55
N ASP A 166 -6.47 9.05 4.90
CA ASP A 166 -7.17 8.83 6.16
C ASP A 166 -6.39 9.28 7.41
N ILE A 167 -5.41 10.19 7.26
CA ILE A 167 -4.56 10.61 8.38
C ILE A 167 -5.37 11.43 9.39
N CYS A 168 -6.14 12.42 8.91
CA CYS A 168 -6.99 13.26 9.76
C CYS A 168 -7.97 12.43 10.58
N ASP A 169 -8.69 11.50 9.95
CA ASP A 169 -9.68 10.66 10.60
C ASP A 169 -9.05 9.74 11.67
N ARG A 170 -7.90 9.15 11.34
CA ARG A 170 -7.18 8.28 12.29
C ARG A 170 -6.61 9.05 13.49
N ILE A 171 -6.21 10.31 13.29
CA ILE A 171 -5.79 11.19 14.39
C ILE A 171 -7.02 11.58 15.23
N ARG A 172 -8.13 11.97 14.58
CA ARG A 172 -9.39 12.31 15.22
C ARG A 172 -9.89 11.17 16.14
N LEU A 173 -9.91 9.94 15.62
CA LEU A 173 -10.35 8.78 16.38
C LEU A 173 -9.41 8.44 17.56
N LYS A 174 -8.12 8.66 17.42
CA LYS A 174 -7.14 8.32 18.47
C LYS A 174 -6.95 9.41 19.51
N ARG A 175 -7.08 10.66 19.11
CA ARG A 175 -6.80 11.85 19.94
C ARG A 175 -7.85 12.95 19.75
N PRO A 176 -9.14 12.69 20.03
CA PRO A 176 -10.22 13.61 19.70
C PRO A 176 -10.05 15.00 20.32
N LEU A 177 -9.61 15.09 21.58
CA LEU A 177 -9.40 16.38 22.25
C LEU A 177 -8.23 17.18 21.64
N LYS A 178 -7.21 16.51 21.10
CA LYS A 178 -6.11 17.19 20.41
C LYS A 178 -6.51 17.55 18.99
N TRP A 179 -7.25 16.68 18.32
CA TRP A 179 -7.78 16.92 16.99
C TRP A 179 -8.62 18.21 16.95
N HIS A 180 -9.55 18.37 17.85
CA HIS A 180 -10.42 19.55 17.92
C HIS A 180 -9.68 20.89 18.03
N LYS A 181 -8.41 20.88 18.45
CA LYS A 181 -7.57 22.10 18.53
C LYS A 181 -6.85 22.42 17.22
N ILE A 182 -6.75 21.46 16.31
CA ILE A 182 -5.98 21.59 15.06
C ILE A 182 -6.82 21.41 13.80
N GLU A 183 -8.09 20.96 13.91
CA GLU A 183 -8.92 20.63 12.76
C GLU A 183 -9.14 21.81 11.81
N ASP A 184 -9.39 23.00 12.33
CA ASP A 184 -9.59 24.22 11.53
C ASP A 184 -8.32 24.64 10.74
N GLN A 185 -7.14 24.19 11.18
CA GLN A 185 -5.85 24.50 10.58
C GLN A 185 -5.26 23.30 9.83
N TRP A 186 -6.04 22.22 9.67
CA TRP A 186 -5.51 20.97 9.10
C TRP A 186 -4.93 21.13 7.70
N ALA A 187 -5.57 21.93 6.85
CA ALA A 187 -5.09 22.20 5.49
C ALA A 187 -3.69 22.85 5.46
N GLU A 188 -3.32 23.61 6.51
CA GLU A 188 -1.99 24.22 6.65
C GLU A 188 -1.00 23.27 7.35
N ILE A 189 -1.49 22.46 8.28
CA ILE A 189 -0.67 21.53 9.07
C ILE A 189 -0.25 20.33 8.21
N PHE A 190 -1.20 19.71 7.49
CA PHE A 190 -1.00 18.44 6.78
C PHE A 190 0.20 18.45 5.83
N PRO A 191 0.39 19.46 4.93
CA PRO A 191 1.53 19.48 4.01
C PRO A 191 2.90 19.58 4.69
N ASN A 192 2.92 20.00 5.96
CA ASN A 192 4.14 20.25 6.73
C ASN A 192 4.43 19.17 7.78
N ILE A 193 3.60 18.14 7.87
CA ILE A 193 3.79 17.05 8.82
C ILE A 193 5.07 16.27 8.49
N LYS A 194 5.85 15.99 9.53
CA LYS A 194 6.97 15.03 9.42
C LYS A 194 6.42 13.62 9.60
N PHE A 195 6.63 12.79 8.59
CA PHE A 195 6.26 11.39 8.65
C PHE A 195 7.49 10.51 8.88
N ASP A 196 7.37 9.60 9.85
CA ASP A 196 8.29 8.48 10.02
C ASP A 196 7.61 7.20 9.52
N ILE A 197 8.31 6.36 8.79
CA ILE A 197 7.77 5.10 8.27
C ILE A 197 8.59 3.95 8.81
N GLN A 198 7.89 2.99 9.43
CA GLN A 198 8.45 1.72 9.88
C GLN A 198 7.65 0.59 9.25
N VAL A 199 8.32 -0.28 8.51
CA VAL A 199 7.73 -1.48 7.90
C VAL A 199 8.41 -2.70 8.48
N GLU A 200 7.61 -3.67 8.92
CA GLU A 200 8.03 -4.98 9.39
C GLU A 200 7.32 -6.04 8.55
N SER A 201 8.09 -6.76 7.74
CA SER A 201 7.58 -7.85 6.89
C SER A 201 7.86 -9.19 7.53
N LYS A 202 6.90 -10.12 7.38
CA LYS A 202 7.02 -11.53 7.76
C LYS A 202 6.58 -12.42 6.63
N ILE A 203 7.45 -13.35 6.26
CA ILE A 203 7.17 -14.34 5.22
C ILE A 203 6.71 -15.62 5.91
N ARG A 204 5.51 -16.07 5.56
CA ARG A 204 4.97 -17.36 6.00
C ARG A 204 5.17 -18.38 4.90
N ARG A 205 5.63 -19.55 5.27
CA ARG A 205 5.70 -20.70 4.37
C ARG A 205 4.28 -21.22 4.15
N THR A 206 3.91 -21.42 2.89
CA THR A 206 2.66 -22.12 2.57
C THR A 206 2.90 -23.61 2.85
N TYR A 207 2.21 -24.19 3.80
CA TYR A 207 2.33 -25.63 4.15
C TYR A 207 1.87 -26.58 3.04
N GLU A 208 1.36 -26.06 1.92
CA GLU A 208 0.91 -26.85 0.78
C GLU A 208 2.04 -27.33 -0.16
N LEU A 209 3.26 -26.86 0.03
CA LEU A 209 4.43 -27.43 -0.63
C LEU A 209 4.92 -28.68 0.12
N ARG A 210 4.00 -29.65 0.36
CA ARG A 210 4.41 -31.03 0.58
C ARG A 210 5.05 -31.52 -0.69
N GLU A 211 6.20 -32.20 -0.57
CA GLU A 211 6.82 -32.93 -1.67
C GLU A 211 5.73 -33.58 -2.52
N PRO A 212 5.80 -33.47 -3.86
CA PRO A 212 4.89 -34.21 -4.71
C PRO A 212 5.00 -35.64 -4.26
N SER A 213 3.91 -36.20 -3.73
CA SER A 213 3.86 -37.61 -3.38
C SER A 213 4.24 -38.35 -4.64
N SER A 214 5.45 -38.95 -4.64
CA SER A 214 5.90 -39.79 -5.74
C SER A 214 4.91 -40.94 -5.81
N TYR A 215 3.90 -40.79 -6.65
CA TYR A 215 3.04 -41.90 -7.06
C TYR A 215 3.91 -42.88 -7.80
N LYS A 216 4.44 -43.82 -7.05
CA LYS A 216 5.02 -45.03 -7.66
C LYS A 216 3.85 -45.85 -8.19
N TRP A 217 3.57 -45.73 -9.47
CA TRP A 217 2.81 -46.74 -10.18
C TRP A 217 3.59 -48.04 -10.02
N LYS A 218 3.03 -48.98 -9.22
CA LYS A 218 3.50 -50.37 -9.26
C LYS A 218 2.96 -50.98 -10.53
N GLU A 219 3.84 -51.41 -11.42
CA GLU A 219 3.56 -52.36 -12.50
C GLU A 219 3.04 -53.69 -11.94
#